data_2315c51949875da31d15c0078574b031
#
_entry.id   2315c51949875da31d15c0078574b031
#
_cell.length_a   1.000
_cell.length_b   1.000
_cell.length_c   1.000
_cell.angle_alpha   90.00
_cell.angle_beta   90.00
_cell.angle_gamma   90.00
#
_symmetry.space_group_name_H-M   'P 1'
#
loop_
_entity.id
_entity.type
_entity.pdbx_description
1 polymer ?
#
loop_
_entity_poly.entity_id
_entity_poly.type
_entity_poly.pdbx_seq_one_letter_code
_entity_poly.pdbx_strand_id
1 'polypeptide(L)'
;YTNIFNRLGLNFRAVMADSGNIGGSKSHEFHVLADSGEDQIVFSENSDYAANLEKAEALIPELSRPQAELTMQTVDTPGQHTIDEISQFLRVKPEQCLKTLIVKSDDDGLVALVLRGDHELNSIKAEKLAGVMSPLSFADNAEIKATLGCEVGSIGPVGLSLPIYVDHSAGNISDFICGANIDNKHLTGVNWERDVALSSTVDIRNVCDGDMAVDGTGELNFARGIEVGHIFQLGTKYSASMKASCLDEQGKSVTLTMGCYGIGVS
;
A
#
# COMPACT_ATOMS: atom_id res chain seq x y z
N TYR A 1 -26.16 10.02 7.09
CA TYR A 1 -25.52 9.19 8.14
C TYR A 1 -24.94 10.05 9.25
N THR A 2 -24.23 11.11 8.95
CA THR A 2 -23.70 12.05 9.96
C THR A 2 -24.81 12.50 10.94
N ASN A 3 -25.99 12.90 10.44
CA ASN A 3 -27.11 13.30 11.30
C ASN A 3 -27.66 12.15 12.16
N ILE A 4 -27.69 10.93 11.61
CA ILE A 4 -28.15 9.74 12.36
C ILE A 4 -27.21 9.46 13.52
N PHE A 5 -25.91 9.35 13.25
CA PHE A 5 -24.91 8.99 14.27
C PHE A 5 -24.74 10.11 15.31
N ASN A 6 -24.79 11.38 14.92
CA ASN A 6 -24.83 12.50 15.86
C ASN A 6 -26.04 12.43 16.81
N ARG A 7 -27.24 12.11 16.30
CA ARG A 7 -28.45 11.97 17.12
C ARG A 7 -28.38 10.78 18.08
N LEU A 8 -27.61 9.75 17.74
CA LEU A 8 -27.31 8.62 18.61
C LEU A 8 -26.23 8.92 19.66
N GLY A 9 -25.59 10.09 19.58
CA GLY A 9 -24.52 10.51 20.50
C GLY A 9 -23.22 9.74 20.31
N LEU A 10 -22.99 9.18 19.12
CA LEU A 10 -21.79 8.41 18.84
C LEU A 10 -20.59 9.32 18.55
N ASN A 11 -19.43 8.98 19.11
CA ASN A 11 -18.14 9.57 18.71
C ASN A 11 -17.62 8.81 17.49
N PHE A 12 -17.80 9.35 16.32
CA PHE A 12 -17.48 8.66 15.06
C PHE A 12 -16.70 9.55 14.08
N ARG A 13 -16.03 8.90 13.12
CA ARG A 13 -15.45 9.54 11.95
C ARG A 13 -15.99 8.91 10.67
N ALA A 14 -16.23 9.73 9.66
CA ALA A 14 -16.44 9.30 8.29
C ALA A 14 -15.06 9.24 7.62
N VAL A 15 -14.69 8.09 7.09
CA VAL A 15 -13.37 7.84 6.52
C VAL A 15 -13.48 7.40 5.05
N MET A 16 -12.55 7.80 4.22
CA MET A 16 -12.42 7.25 2.87
C MET A 16 -12.05 5.77 2.95
N ALA A 17 -12.73 4.95 2.15
CA ALA A 17 -12.54 3.51 2.13
C ALA A 17 -12.36 2.99 0.70
N ASP A 18 -11.84 1.77 0.57
CA ASP A 18 -11.86 1.06 -0.70
C ASP A 18 -13.28 0.53 -0.96
N SER A 19 -13.71 0.55 -2.22
CA SER A 19 -15.05 0.09 -2.59
C SER A 19 -15.11 -1.43 -2.85
N GLY A 20 -13.99 -2.11 -2.86
CA GLY A 20 -13.86 -3.54 -3.05
C GLY A 20 -14.66 -4.07 -4.25
N ASN A 21 -15.23 -5.26 -4.10
CA ASN A 21 -16.03 -5.92 -5.13
C ASN A 21 -17.33 -5.17 -5.47
N ILE A 22 -17.89 -4.39 -4.55
CA ILE A 22 -19.07 -3.54 -4.81
C ILE A 22 -18.73 -2.52 -5.89
N GLY A 23 -17.54 -1.92 -5.80
CA GLY A 23 -17.05 -0.94 -6.76
C GLY A 23 -17.79 0.40 -6.66
N GLY A 24 -17.60 1.22 -7.66
CA GLY A 24 -18.03 2.59 -7.67
C GLY A 24 -16.86 3.56 -7.71
N SER A 25 -17.11 4.85 -7.70
CA SER A 25 -16.08 5.88 -7.79
C SER A 25 -15.53 6.33 -6.44
N LYS A 26 -16.33 6.25 -5.39
CA LYS A 26 -15.97 6.64 -4.02
C LYS A 26 -16.74 5.80 -3.02
N SER A 27 -16.11 5.56 -1.88
CA SER A 27 -16.71 4.87 -0.74
C SER A 27 -16.31 5.57 0.55
N HIS A 28 -17.22 5.62 1.54
CA HIS A 28 -16.96 6.13 2.88
C HIS A 28 -17.55 5.19 3.91
N GLU A 29 -16.73 4.84 4.87
CA GLU A 29 -17.15 4.13 6.08
C GLU A 29 -17.37 5.12 7.22
N PHE A 30 -18.25 4.77 8.14
CA PHE A 30 -18.48 5.51 9.38
C PHE A 30 -18.03 4.62 10.54
N HIS A 31 -16.98 5.03 11.22
CA HIS A 31 -16.38 4.27 12.32
C HIS A 31 -16.64 4.96 13.66
N VAL A 32 -17.24 4.26 14.61
CA VAL A 32 -17.25 4.68 15.99
C VAL A 32 -15.86 4.44 16.58
N LEU A 33 -15.29 5.48 17.18
CA LEU A 33 -13.95 5.39 17.78
C LEU A 33 -14.02 4.57 19.07
N ALA A 34 -13.34 3.44 19.09
CA ALA A 34 -13.27 2.51 20.22
C ALA A 34 -11.99 1.69 20.17
N ASP A 35 -11.30 1.55 21.29
CA ASP A 35 -10.05 0.77 21.38
C ASP A 35 -10.26 -0.73 21.05
N SER A 36 -11.49 -1.22 21.22
CA SER A 36 -11.90 -2.58 20.85
C SER A 36 -12.26 -2.74 19.37
N GLY A 37 -12.19 -1.67 18.56
CA GLY A 37 -12.48 -1.72 17.14
C GLY A 37 -11.52 -2.64 16.38
N GLU A 38 -12.04 -3.30 15.35
CA GLU A 38 -11.23 -4.21 14.51
C GLU A 38 -10.43 -3.45 13.46
N ASP A 39 -10.99 -2.34 12.96
CA ASP A 39 -10.37 -1.58 11.88
C ASP A 39 -9.46 -0.48 12.40
N GLN A 40 -8.36 -0.26 11.68
CA GLN A 40 -7.48 0.86 11.91
C GLN A 40 -7.80 1.98 10.94
N ILE A 41 -8.12 3.15 11.47
CA ILE A 41 -8.38 4.36 10.71
C ILE A 41 -7.28 5.38 10.92
N VAL A 42 -7.04 6.19 9.90
CA VAL A 42 -5.99 7.20 9.84
C VAL A 42 -6.61 8.55 9.55
N PHE A 43 -6.19 9.60 10.24
CA PHE A 43 -6.75 10.93 10.07
C PHE A 43 -5.75 12.04 10.44
N SER A 44 -5.98 13.24 9.92
CA SER A 44 -5.31 14.45 10.38
C SER A 44 -6.19 15.17 11.41
N GLU A 45 -5.60 15.74 12.46
CA GLU A 45 -6.34 16.61 13.37
C GLU A 45 -6.48 18.05 12.82
N ASN A 46 -5.70 18.39 11.82
CA ASN A 46 -5.63 19.74 11.25
C ASN A 46 -6.46 19.91 9.97
N SER A 47 -7.12 18.84 9.51
CA SER A 47 -7.98 18.86 8.31
C SER A 47 -9.10 17.82 8.40
N ASP A 48 -9.95 17.80 7.38
CA ASP A 48 -11.01 16.78 7.22
C ASP A 48 -10.47 15.45 6.65
N TYR A 49 -9.16 15.31 6.47
CA TYR A 49 -8.59 14.08 5.94
C TYR A 49 -8.78 12.93 6.93
N ALA A 50 -9.47 11.89 6.48
CA ALA A 50 -9.61 10.63 7.21
C ALA A 50 -9.82 9.48 6.22
N ALA A 51 -9.16 8.35 6.45
CA ALA A 51 -9.22 7.17 5.60
C ALA A 51 -9.09 5.88 6.44
N ASN A 52 -9.65 4.77 5.94
CA ASN A 52 -9.26 3.44 6.38
C ASN A 52 -7.77 3.22 6.03
N LEU A 53 -7.04 2.46 6.83
CA LEU A 53 -5.61 2.20 6.62
C LEU A 53 -5.30 1.69 5.20
N GLU A 54 -6.16 0.83 4.67
CA GLU A 54 -6.03 0.28 3.32
C GLU A 54 -6.06 1.35 2.21
N LYS A 55 -6.73 2.47 2.48
CA LYS A 55 -6.91 3.58 1.53
C LYS A 55 -6.05 4.79 1.87
N ALA A 56 -5.49 4.85 3.06
CA ALA A 56 -4.75 6.00 3.56
C ALA A 56 -3.51 6.29 2.70
N GLU A 57 -3.33 7.55 2.37
CA GLU A 57 -2.19 8.08 1.62
C GLU A 57 -1.44 9.08 2.48
N ALA A 58 -0.13 9.10 2.34
CA ALA A 58 0.74 10.10 2.96
C ALA A 58 1.25 11.09 1.90
N LEU A 59 1.70 12.26 2.35
CA LEU A 59 2.38 13.20 1.49
C LEU A 59 3.60 12.53 0.86
N ILE A 60 3.70 12.58 -0.47
CA ILE A 60 4.82 12.00 -1.19
C ILE A 60 6.09 12.81 -0.81
N PRO A 61 7.10 12.17 -0.22
CA PRO A 61 8.33 12.88 0.13
C PRO A 61 9.05 13.35 -1.15
N GLU A 62 9.63 14.54 -1.09
CA GLU A 62 10.52 14.98 -2.17
C GLU A 62 11.65 13.96 -2.35
N LEU A 63 12.02 13.69 -3.60
CA LEU A 63 13.16 12.81 -3.89
C LEU A 63 14.46 13.51 -3.50
N SER A 64 14.92 13.27 -2.28
CA SER A 64 16.11 13.89 -1.68
C SER A 64 16.95 12.81 -1.00
N ARG A 65 17.72 12.08 -1.80
CA ARG A 65 18.60 11.03 -1.29
C ARG A 65 19.84 11.63 -0.64
N PRO A 66 20.26 11.13 0.53
CA PRO A 66 21.58 11.43 1.07
C PRO A 66 22.69 11.10 0.07
N GLN A 67 23.81 11.78 0.16
CA GLN A 67 24.96 11.45 -0.68
C GLN A 67 25.46 10.03 -0.37
N ALA A 68 25.72 9.25 -1.43
CA ALA A 68 26.30 7.92 -1.31
C ALA A 68 27.75 8.01 -0.79
N GLU A 69 28.04 7.29 0.29
CA GLU A 69 29.38 7.27 0.93
C GLU A 69 30.05 5.92 0.84
N LEU A 70 29.25 4.84 0.71
CA LEU A 70 29.76 3.48 0.73
C LEU A 70 29.87 2.89 -0.69
N THR A 71 30.81 1.97 -0.87
CA THR A 71 30.88 1.11 -2.05
C THR A 71 30.05 -0.14 -1.82
N MET A 72 29.40 -0.61 -2.86
CA MET A 72 28.63 -1.86 -2.81
C MET A 72 29.56 -3.04 -2.51
N GLN A 73 29.16 -3.87 -1.55
CA GLN A 73 29.87 -5.10 -1.16
C GLN A 73 28.87 -6.24 -0.96
N THR A 74 29.29 -7.45 -1.26
CA THR A 74 28.56 -8.67 -0.92
C THR A 74 29.03 -9.20 0.42
N VAL A 75 28.10 -9.50 1.32
CA VAL A 75 28.36 -10.04 2.65
C VAL A 75 27.65 -11.37 2.84
N ASP A 76 28.28 -12.29 3.56
CA ASP A 76 27.66 -13.56 3.93
C ASP A 76 26.73 -13.35 5.13
N THR A 77 25.50 -13.81 5.01
CA THR A 77 24.44 -13.67 6.01
C THR A 77 23.72 -15.00 6.23
N PRO A 78 24.43 -16.03 6.69
CA PRO A 78 23.88 -17.36 6.79
C PRO A 78 22.72 -17.43 7.77
N GLY A 79 21.58 -17.98 7.29
CA GLY A 79 20.36 -18.15 8.10
C GLY A 79 19.64 -16.86 8.46
N GLN A 80 19.94 -15.75 7.79
CA GLN A 80 19.25 -14.46 7.99
C GLN A 80 18.29 -14.23 6.81
N HIS A 81 16.98 -14.18 7.06
CA HIS A 81 15.96 -14.12 6.02
C HIS A 81 14.96 -12.96 6.21
N THR A 82 14.85 -12.43 7.40
CA THR A 82 13.94 -11.32 7.72
C THR A 82 14.71 -10.02 7.91
N ILE A 83 14.01 -8.89 7.77
CA ILE A 83 14.62 -7.56 8.03
C ILE A 83 15.17 -7.47 9.46
N ASP A 84 14.45 -8.01 10.44
CA ASP A 84 14.90 -7.99 11.84
C ASP A 84 16.19 -8.79 12.04
N GLU A 85 16.27 -9.99 11.46
CA GLU A 85 17.48 -10.82 11.52
C GLU A 85 18.67 -10.11 10.85
N ILE A 86 18.47 -9.58 9.63
CA ILE A 86 19.52 -8.86 8.89
C ILE A 86 19.97 -7.61 9.63
N SER A 87 19.03 -6.80 10.11
CA SER A 87 19.38 -5.55 10.81
C SER A 87 20.14 -5.82 12.11
N GLN A 88 19.76 -6.85 12.86
CA GLN A 88 20.51 -7.29 14.06
C GLN A 88 21.90 -7.84 13.71
N PHE A 89 21.97 -8.72 12.70
CA PHE A 89 23.23 -9.35 12.29
C PHE A 89 24.26 -8.33 11.80
N LEU A 90 23.83 -7.37 10.96
CA LEU A 90 24.68 -6.33 10.41
C LEU A 90 24.80 -5.09 11.32
N ARG A 91 24.04 -5.03 12.42
CA ARG A 91 23.99 -3.91 13.38
C ARG A 91 23.60 -2.60 12.72
N VAL A 92 22.58 -2.64 11.90
CA VAL A 92 21.99 -1.49 11.20
C VAL A 92 20.54 -1.34 11.62
N LYS A 93 19.93 -0.21 11.26
CA LYS A 93 18.50 0.00 11.48
C LYS A 93 17.68 -0.62 10.34
N PRO A 94 16.43 -1.10 10.60
CA PRO A 94 15.52 -1.58 9.55
C PRO A 94 15.32 -0.59 8.40
N GLU A 95 15.31 0.73 8.70
CA GLU A 95 15.17 1.81 7.71
C GLU A 95 16.32 1.87 6.68
N GLN A 96 17.45 1.24 6.98
CA GLN A 96 18.61 1.15 6.08
C GLN A 96 18.53 -0.07 5.15
N CYS A 97 17.54 -0.94 5.37
CA CYS A 97 17.34 -2.14 4.57
C CYS A 97 16.20 -1.93 3.56
N LEU A 98 16.29 -2.65 2.43
CA LEU A 98 15.17 -2.84 1.51
C LEU A 98 14.70 -4.29 1.55
N LYS A 99 13.39 -4.49 1.58
CA LYS A 99 12.78 -5.80 1.34
C LYS A 99 12.18 -5.84 -0.06
N THR A 100 12.42 -6.94 -0.76
CA THR A 100 11.88 -7.19 -2.10
C THR A 100 10.89 -8.34 -2.01
N LEU A 101 9.63 -8.04 -2.27
CA LEU A 101 8.53 -8.99 -2.26
C LEU A 101 8.20 -9.39 -3.69
N ILE A 102 8.01 -10.68 -3.93
CA ILE A 102 7.67 -11.18 -5.26
C ILE A 102 6.21 -11.57 -5.30
N VAL A 103 5.48 -10.96 -6.22
CA VAL A 103 4.04 -11.18 -6.43
C VAL A 103 3.78 -11.68 -7.84
N LYS A 104 2.63 -12.31 -8.04
CA LYS A 104 2.19 -12.79 -9.35
C LYS A 104 1.73 -11.65 -10.24
N SER A 105 2.06 -11.76 -11.51
CA SER A 105 1.56 -10.89 -12.56
C SER A 105 0.22 -11.35 -13.11
N ASP A 106 -0.49 -10.48 -13.79
CA ASP A 106 -1.74 -10.79 -14.52
C ASP A 106 -1.51 -11.59 -15.82
N ASP A 107 -0.25 -11.72 -16.26
CA ASP A 107 0.18 -12.44 -17.48
C ASP A 107 1.00 -13.72 -17.17
N ASP A 108 0.74 -14.37 -16.04
CA ASP A 108 1.45 -15.56 -15.56
C ASP A 108 2.95 -15.34 -15.24
N GLY A 109 3.40 -14.08 -15.17
CA GLY A 109 4.75 -13.70 -14.78
C GLY A 109 4.88 -13.37 -13.30
N LEU A 110 6.01 -12.75 -12.96
CA LEU A 110 6.31 -12.26 -11.61
C LEU A 110 6.67 -10.78 -11.63
N VAL A 111 6.36 -10.07 -10.56
CA VAL A 111 6.67 -8.66 -10.34
C VAL A 111 7.34 -8.49 -8.98
N ALA A 112 8.35 -7.65 -8.90
CA ALA A 112 9.03 -7.30 -7.65
C ALA A 112 8.50 -5.99 -7.08
N LEU A 113 8.13 -6.01 -5.81
CA LEU A 113 7.73 -4.85 -5.02
C LEU A 113 8.80 -4.55 -3.99
N VAL A 114 9.39 -3.37 -4.04
CA VAL A 114 10.52 -2.98 -3.17
C VAL A 114 10.06 -1.93 -2.18
N LEU A 115 10.19 -2.26 -0.89
CA LEU A 115 9.84 -1.39 0.23
C LEU A 115 11.04 -1.16 1.14
N ARG A 116 11.01 -0.07 1.90
CA ARG A 116 11.93 0.14 3.01
C ARG A 116 11.66 -0.91 4.10
N GLY A 117 12.66 -1.39 4.78
CA GLY A 117 12.59 -2.55 5.65
C GLY A 117 11.58 -2.43 6.79
N ASP A 118 11.42 -1.25 7.35
CA ASP A 118 10.47 -0.92 8.43
C ASP A 118 9.02 -0.71 7.98
N HIS A 119 8.73 -0.70 6.65
CA HIS A 119 7.39 -0.46 6.11
C HIS A 119 6.66 -1.75 5.76
N GLU A 120 5.33 -1.74 5.87
CA GLU A 120 4.47 -2.85 5.48
C GLU A 120 3.80 -2.59 4.13
N LEU A 121 3.69 -3.67 3.33
CA LEU A 121 3.01 -3.62 2.03
C LEU A 121 1.51 -3.37 2.24
N ASN A 122 0.96 -2.45 1.44
CA ASN A 122 -0.47 -2.27 1.28
C ASN A 122 -0.93 -3.06 0.03
N SER A 123 -1.59 -4.18 0.26
CA SER A 123 -2.05 -5.06 -0.83
C SER A 123 -3.03 -4.36 -1.78
N ILE A 124 -3.94 -3.54 -1.24
CA ILE A 124 -4.95 -2.82 -2.02
C ILE A 124 -4.33 -1.76 -2.95
N LYS A 125 -3.23 -1.13 -2.52
CA LYS A 125 -2.48 -0.20 -3.39
C LYS A 125 -1.68 -0.99 -4.44
N ALA A 126 -1.02 -2.06 -4.03
CA ALA A 126 -0.15 -2.85 -4.90
C ALA A 126 -0.92 -3.52 -6.05
N GLU A 127 -2.11 -4.07 -5.80
CA GLU A 127 -2.93 -4.72 -6.84
C GLU A 127 -3.51 -3.75 -7.89
N LYS A 128 -3.38 -2.44 -7.68
CA LYS A 128 -3.76 -1.40 -8.66
C LYS A 128 -2.62 -1.07 -9.64
N LEU A 129 -1.43 -1.61 -9.41
CA LEU A 129 -0.29 -1.42 -10.31
C LEU A 129 -0.49 -2.22 -11.60
N ALA A 130 -0.04 -1.66 -12.71
CA ALA A 130 -0.11 -2.34 -14.00
C ALA A 130 0.71 -3.64 -13.97
N GLY A 131 0.14 -4.73 -14.47
CA GLY A 131 0.79 -6.02 -14.53
C GLY A 131 0.86 -6.77 -13.18
N VAL A 132 0.23 -6.27 -12.12
CA VAL A 132 0.10 -6.97 -10.84
C VAL A 132 -1.25 -7.66 -10.77
N MET A 133 -1.26 -8.95 -10.37
CA MET A 133 -2.48 -9.73 -10.23
C MET A 133 -3.42 -9.13 -9.17
N SER A 134 -4.70 -9.04 -9.49
CA SER A 134 -5.76 -8.66 -8.55
C SER A 134 -6.78 -9.80 -8.41
N PRO A 135 -7.07 -10.29 -7.19
CA PRO A 135 -6.47 -9.89 -5.93
C PRO A 135 -4.99 -10.25 -5.82
N LEU A 136 -4.24 -9.47 -5.03
CA LEU A 136 -2.80 -9.65 -4.85
C LEU A 136 -2.46 -11.08 -4.41
N SER A 137 -1.53 -11.70 -5.11
CA SER A 137 -1.05 -13.04 -4.78
C SER A 137 0.47 -13.06 -4.75
N PHE A 138 1.04 -13.51 -3.64
CA PHE A 138 2.48 -13.72 -3.55
C PHE A 138 2.91 -14.95 -4.34
N ALA A 139 4.10 -14.88 -4.93
CA ALA A 139 4.74 -16.06 -5.52
C ALA A 139 5.16 -17.03 -4.40
N ASP A 140 5.06 -18.31 -4.66
CA ASP A 140 5.54 -19.32 -3.72
C ASP A 140 7.06 -19.52 -3.82
N ASN A 141 7.63 -20.20 -2.83
CA ASN A 141 9.09 -20.43 -2.76
C ASN A 141 9.64 -21.21 -3.95
N ALA A 142 8.86 -22.13 -4.52
CA ALA A 142 9.26 -22.93 -5.67
C ALA A 142 9.30 -22.09 -6.95
N GLU A 143 8.30 -21.24 -7.16
CA GLU A 143 8.23 -20.29 -8.26
C GLU A 143 9.39 -19.30 -8.20
N ILE A 144 9.67 -18.73 -7.01
CA ILE A 144 10.77 -17.80 -6.77
C ILE A 144 12.11 -18.49 -7.08
N LYS A 145 12.33 -19.67 -6.53
CA LYS A 145 13.60 -20.41 -6.73
C LYS A 145 13.81 -20.82 -8.19
N ALA A 146 12.74 -21.22 -8.88
CA ALA A 146 12.80 -21.56 -10.30
C ALA A 146 13.13 -20.35 -11.19
N THR A 147 12.60 -19.17 -10.86
CA THR A 147 12.74 -17.96 -11.66
C THR A 147 14.01 -17.17 -11.33
N LEU A 148 14.35 -17.04 -10.03
CA LEU A 148 15.43 -16.16 -9.56
C LEU A 148 16.68 -16.93 -9.13
N GLY A 149 16.57 -18.24 -8.90
CA GLY A 149 17.70 -19.07 -8.50
C GLY A 149 18.09 -18.98 -7.02
N CYS A 150 17.35 -18.18 -6.22
CA CYS A 150 17.60 -18.00 -4.78
C CYS A 150 16.32 -18.18 -3.97
N GLU A 151 16.47 -18.29 -2.64
CA GLU A 151 15.36 -18.42 -1.70
C GLU A 151 14.84 -17.05 -1.24
N VAL A 152 13.60 -17.03 -0.75
CA VAL A 152 13.00 -15.88 -0.08
C VAL A 152 13.91 -15.42 1.06
N GLY A 153 14.07 -14.10 1.23
CA GLY A 153 14.97 -13.51 2.20
C GLY A 153 16.35 -13.13 1.62
N SER A 154 16.71 -13.66 0.43
CA SER A 154 17.95 -13.27 -0.26
C SER A 154 17.71 -12.44 -1.53
N ILE A 155 16.47 -12.01 -1.77
CA ILE A 155 16.07 -11.29 -2.98
C ILE A 155 16.33 -9.79 -2.83
N GLY A 156 16.89 -9.18 -3.87
CA GLY A 156 17.13 -7.73 -3.95
C GLY A 156 16.96 -7.18 -5.35
N PRO A 157 16.86 -5.87 -5.52
CA PRO A 157 16.57 -5.25 -6.82
C PRO A 157 17.78 -5.26 -7.78
N VAL A 158 19.00 -5.45 -7.28
CA VAL A 158 20.21 -5.38 -8.11
C VAL A 158 20.32 -6.60 -9.02
N GLY A 159 20.36 -6.37 -10.32
CA GLY A 159 20.46 -7.45 -11.32
C GLY A 159 19.21 -8.31 -11.48
N LEU A 160 18.07 -7.88 -10.91
CA LEU A 160 16.79 -8.57 -11.04
C LEU A 160 16.21 -8.37 -12.44
N SER A 161 15.78 -9.45 -13.09
CA SER A 161 15.22 -9.43 -14.46
C SER A 161 13.69 -9.35 -14.50
N LEU A 162 13.05 -8.95 -13.40
CA LEU A 162 11.61 -8.77 -13.30
C LEU A 162 11.23 -7.29 -13.42
N PRO A 163 9.97 -6.96 -13.78
CA PRO A 163 9.43 -5.63 -13.53
C PRO A 163 9.53 -5.28 -12.05
N ILE A 164 9.99 -4.07 -11.74
CA ILE A 164 10.22 -3.63 -10.35
C ILE A 164 9.40 -2.37 -10.09
N TYR A 165 8.60 -2.38 -9.03
CA TYR A 165 7.97 -1.21 -8.44
C TYR A 165 8.65 -0.88 -7.12
N VAL A 166 9.04 0.37 -6.94
CA VAL A 166 9.76 0.84 -5.76
C VAL A 166 8.89 1.86 -5.01
N ASP A 167 8.67 1.63 -3.73
CA ASP A 167 7.96 2.58 -2.88
C ASP A 167 8.70 3.92 -2.79
N HIS A 168 7.95 5.02 -2.64
CA HIS A 168 8.52 6.36 -2.53
C HIS A 168 9.59 6.47 -1.44
N SER A 169 9.36 5.88 -0.27
CA SER A 169 10.31 5.90 0.85
C SER A 169 11.56 5.06 0.56
N ALA A 170 11.39 3.92 -0.12
CA ALA A 170 12.50 3.07 -0.55
C ALA A 170 13.38 3.76 -1.62
N GLY A 171 12.76 4.58 -2.48
CA GLY A 171 13.47 5.38 -3.48
C GLY A 171 14.34 6.50 -2.88
N ASN A 172 14.12 6.88 -1.62
CA ASN A 172 14.78 8.02 -0.96
C ASN A 172 15.98 7.65 -0.08
N ILE A 173 16.38 6.39 -0.03
CA ILE A 173 17.53 5.97 0.78
C ILE A 173 18.78 5.76 -0.08
N SER A 174 19.93 5.96 0.53
CA SER A 174 21.27 5.70 -0.02
C SER A 174 22.01 4.69 0.84
N ASP A 175 23.04 4.06 0.27
CA ASP A 175 23.89 3.07 0.95
C ASP A 175 23.10 1.94 1.61
N PHE A 176 21.99 1.54 0.97
CA PHE A 176 21.07 0.58 1.53
C PHE A 176 21.58 -0.87 1.47
N ILE A 177 20.93 -1.71 2.25
CA ILE A 177 21.15 -3.15 2.32
C ILE A 177 19.97 -3.86 1.67
N CYS A 178 20.24 -4.86 0.85
CA CYS A 178 19.22 -5.71 0.23
C CYS A 178 19.75 -7.11 -0.05
N GLY A 179 18.90 -8.06 -0.38
CA GLY A 179 19.32 -9.38 -0.84
C GLY A 179 20.24 -9.31 -2.06
N ALA A 180 21.12 -10.28 -2.17
CA ALA A 180 22.09 -10.36 -3.27
C ALA A 180 21.64 -11.26 -4.43
N ASN A 181 20.41 -11.77 -4.40
CA ASN A 181 19.89 -12.82 -5.30
C ASN A 181 20.75 -14.09 -5.29
N ILE A 182 21.40 -14.34 -4.18
CA ILE A 182 22.21 -15.53 -3.89
C ILE A 182 21.88 -15.97 -2.47
N ASP A 183 21.61 -17.25 -2.27
CA ASP A 183 21.23 -17.79 -0.96
C ASP A 183 22.25 -17.41 0.12
N ASN A 184 21.75 -16.95 1.27
CA ASN A 184 22.54 -16.53 2.42
C ASN A 184 23.52 -15.38 2.16
N LYS A 185 23.23 -14.50 1.19
CA LYS A 185 24.03 -13.30 0.92
C LYS A 185 23.18 -12.06 0.80
N HIS A 186 23.75 -10.95 1.26
CA HIS A 186 23.19 -9.62 1.09
C HIS A 186 24.22 -8.67 0.48
N LEU A 187 23.72 -7.59 -0.13
CA LEU A 187 24.50 -6.45 -0.60
C LEU A 187 24.41 -5.33 0.43
N THR A 188 25.51 -4.67 0.70
CA THR A 188 25.60 -3.46 1.53
C THR A 188 26.15 -2.31 0.70
N GLY A 189 25.83 -1.06 1.08
CA GLY A 189 26.29 0.14 0.38
C GLY A 189 25.74 0.28 -1.04
N VAL A 190 24.54 -0.26 -1.28
CA VAL A 190 23.87 -0.20 -2.59
C VAL A 190 23.23 1.17 -2.78
N ASN A 191 23.29 1.70 -4.00
CA ASN A 191 22.70 2.99 -4.33
C ASN A 191 21.91 2.94 -5.63
N TRP A 192 20.77 3.62 -5.62
CA TRP A 192 19.99 3.87 -6.82
C TRP A 192 20.83 4.66 -7.85
N GLU A 193 20.57 4.45 -9.13
CA GLU A 193 21.23 5.03 -10.30
C GLU A 193 22.70 4.59 -10.50
N ARG A 194 23.39 4.20 -9.45
CA ARG A 194 24.75 3.66 -9.55
C ARG A 194 24.74 2.15 -9.77
N ASP A 195 24.00 1.40 -8.94
CA ASP A 195 24.02 -0.06 -8.90
C ASP A 195 22.74 -0.68 -9.45
N VAL A 196 21.64 0.05 -9.39
CA VAL A 196 20.32 -0.32 -9.91
C VAL A 196 19.56 0.93 -10.38
N ALA A 197 18.99 0.89 -11.57
CA ALA A 197 18.21 2.00 -12.11
C ALA A 197 16.91 2.22 -11.35
N LEU A 198 16.50 3.47 -11.18
CA LEU A 198 15.22 3.86 -10.59
C LEU A 198 14.49 4.81 -11.53
N SER A 199 13.56 4.28 -12.34
CA SER A 199 12.82 5.07 -13.31
C SER A 199 11.70 5.91 -12.70
N SER A 200 11.03 5.38 -11.68
CA SER A 200 9.94 6.06 -10.94
C SER A 200 9.68 5.34 -9.62
N THR A 201 8.97 6.03 -8.74
CA THR A 201 8.51 5.46 -7.48
C THR A 201 6.98 5.48 -7.40
N VAL A 202 6.41 4.61 -6.56
CA VAL A 202 4.97 4.43 -6.36
C VAL A 202 4.62 4.40 -4.89
N ASP A 203 3.34 4.63 -4.55
CA ASP A 203 2.82 4.42 -3.20
C ASP A 203 2.26 3.00 -3.07
N ILE A 204 2.96 2.13 -2.34
CA ILE A 204 2.57 0.72 -2.13
C ILE A 204 2.67 0.27 -0.68
N ARG A 205 2.89 1.19 0.24
CA ARG A 205 2.99 0.87 1.67
C ARG A 205 1.77 1.33 2.46
N ASN A 206 1.56 0.74 3.62
CA ASN A 206 0.72 1.36 4.63
C ASN A 206 1.38 2.64 5.12
N VAL A 207 0.56 3.63 5.44
CA VAL A 207 1.06 4.82 6.15
C VAL A 207 1.50 4.45 7.56
N CYS A 208 2.44 5.19 8.12
CA CYS A 208 3.04 4.95 9.41
C CYS A 208 2.87 6.17 10.33
N ASP A 209 3.12 5.95 11.61
CA ASP A 209 3.21 7.04 12.59
C ASP A 209 4.30 8.03 12.19
N GLY A 210 3.99 9.34 12.29
CA GLY A 210 4.89 10.41 11.85
C GLY A 210 4.81 10.74 10.35
N ASP A 211 4.05 10.01 9.54
CA ASP A 211 3.79 10.42 8.16
C ASP A 211 2.96 11.71 8.12
N MET A 212 3.28 12.58 7.17
CA MET A 212 2.47 13.77 6.89
C MET A 212 1.22 13.40 6.11
N ALA A 213 0.08 13.98 6.48
CA ALA A 213 -1.15 13.85 5.72
C ALA A 213 -0.95 14.31 4.27
N VAL A 214 -1.63 13.66 3.32
CA VAL A 214 -1.49 13.93 1.87
C VAL A 214 -1.76 15.39 1.48
N ASP A 215 -2.58 16.09 2.27
CA ASP A 215 -2.88 17.51 2.09
C ASP A 215 -1.83 18.45 2.73
N GLY A 216 -0.81 17.90 3.37
CA GLY A 216 0.27 18.65 4.02
C GLY A 216 -0.12 19.39 5.31
N THR A 217 -1.27 19.09 5.89
CA THR A 217 -1.82 19.84 7.04
C THR A 217 -1.31 19.40 8.41
N GLY A 218 -0.53 18.35 8.50
CA GLY A 218 0.03 17.84 9.75
C GLY A 218 0.30 16.34 9.69
N GLU A 219 0.77 15.79 10.79
CA GLU A 219 1.03 14.35 10.91
C GLU A 219 -0.27 13.55 10.95
N LEU A 220 -0.19 12.31 10.48
CA LEU A 220 -1.27 11.34 10.53
C LEU A 220 -1.37 10.75 11.92
N ASN A 221 -2.60 10.66 12.41
CA ASN A 221 -2.96 10.01 13.66
C ASN A 221 -3.72 8.71 13.38
N PHE A 222 -3.58 7.76 14.29
CA PHE A 222 -4.20 6.45 14.18
C PHE A 222 -5.22 6.24 15.30
N ALA A 223 -6.34 5.62 14.97
CA ALA A 223 -7.31 5.16 15.94
C ALA A 223 -7.92 3.83 15.52
N ARG A 224 -8.49 3.10 16.46
CA ARG A 224 -9.32 1.94 16.18
C ARG A 224 -10.78 2.36 16.08
N GLY A 225 -11.51 1.73 15.17
CA GLY A 225 -12.90 2.00 14.91
C GLY A 225 -13.72 0.73 14.72
N ILE A 226 -15.01 0.85 15.04
CA ILE A 226 -16.03 -0.14 14.73
C ILE A 226 -16.83 0.43 13.56
N GLU A 227 -16.84 -0.26 12.42
CA GLU A 227 -17.64 0.14 11.27
C GLU A 227 -19.15 0.01 11.61
N VAL A 228 -19.86 1.12 11.55
CA VAL A 228 -21.31 1.17 11.82
C VAL A 228 -22.13 1.57 10.60
N GLY A 229 -21.50 2.01 9.54
CA GLY A 229 -22.19 2.36 8.30
C GLY A 229 -21.23 2.53 7.14
N HIS A 230 -21.73 2.26 5.94
CA HIS A 230 -20.97 2.35 4.70
C HIS A 230 -21.81 2.92 3.58
N ILE A 231 -21.26 3.86 2.82
CA ILE A 231 -21.92 4.45 1.66
C ILE A 231 -21.02 4.34 0.43
N PHE A 232 -21.64 4.07 -0.72
CA PHE A 232 -20.96 3.90 -2.00
C PHE A 232 -21.56 4.78 -3.07
N GLN A 233 -20.74 5.41 -3.87
CA GLN A 233 -21.13 6.11 -5.10
C GLN A 233 -20.96 5.13 -6.28
N LEU A 234 -22.03 4.42 -6.63
CA LEU A 234 -21.99 3.35 -7.64
C LEU A 234 -21.98 3.87 -9.08
N GLY A 235 -22.38 5.13 -9.30
CA GLY A 235 -22.53 5.69 -10.64
C GLY A 235 -23.54 4.86 -11.46
N THR A 236 -23.18 4.48 -12.65
CA THR A 236 -24.03 3.67 -13.54
C THR A 236 -23.60 2.20 -13.64
N LYS A 237 -22.68 1.72 -12.79
CA LYS A 237 -22.13 0.36 -12.85
C LYS A 237 -23.21 -0.71 -12.92
N TYR A 238 -24.18 -0.65 -12.04
CA TYR A 238 -25.26 -1.64 -11.97
C TYR A 238 -26.45 -1.26 -12.85
N SER A 239 -26.85 -0.01 -12.87
CA SER A 239 -28.00 0.46 -13.66
C SER A 239 -27.79 0.27 -15.16
N ALA A 240 -26.59 0.45 -15.69
CA ALA A 240 -26.29 0.19 -17.09
C ALA A 240 -26.47 -1.30 -17.44
N SER A 241 -25.96 -2.22 -16.62
CA SER A 241 -26.11 -3.66 -16.80
C SER A 241 -27.56 -4.13 -16.67
N MET A 242 -28.33 -3.48 -15.77
CA MET A 242 -29.76 -3.76 -15.55
C MET A 242 -30.67 -3.05 -16.56
N LYS A 243 -30.11 -2.19 -17.43
CA LYS A 243 -30.87 -1.30 -18.34
C LYS A 243 -31.88 -0.44 -17.60
N ALA A 244 -31.55 -0.05 -16.37
CA ALA A 244 -32.39 0.82 -15.54
C ALA A 244 -32.21 2.28 -15.98
N SER A 245 -33.24 2.83 -16.63
CA SER A 245 -33.22 4.19 -17.16
C SER A 245 -34.55 4.91 -16.89
N CYS A 246 -34.53 6.24 -16.93
CA CYS A 246 -35.74 7.09 -16.90
C CYS A 246 -35.64 8.12 -18.03
N LEU A 247 -36.74 8.81 -18.29
CA LEU A 247 -36.71 9.94 -19.20
C LEU A 247 -36.36 11.21 -18.40
N ASP A 248 -35.49 12.04 -18.94
CA ASP A 248 -35.21 13.37 -18.42
C ASP A 248 -36.34 14.35 -18.79
N GLU A 249 -36.21 15.60 -18.36
CA GLU A 249 -37.21 16.68 -18.63
C GLU A 249 -37.41 16.96 -20.12
N GLN A 250 -36.47 16.56 -20.96
CA GLN A 250 -36.53 16.71 -22.42
C GLN A 250 -37.01 15.42 -23.11
N GLY A 251 -37.41 14.41 -22.34
CA GLY A 251 -37.87 13.11 -22.87
C GLY A 251 -36.74 12.17 -23.39
N LYS A 252 -35.51 12.48 -23.09
CA LYS A 252 -34.35 11.64 -23.44
C LYS A 252 -34.14 10.56 -22.38
N SER A 253 -33.85 9.32 -22.82
CA SER A 253 -33.51 8.23 -21.91
C SER A 253 -32.14 8.44 -21.28
N VAL A 254 -32.10 8.42 -19.94
CA VAL A 254 -30.90 8.59 -19.13
C VAL A 254 -30.75 7.37 -18.21
N THR A 255 -29.57 6.76 -18.17
CA THR A 255 -29.25 5.67 -17.23
C THR A 255 -29.21 6.24 -15.81
N LEU A 256 -29.84 5.55 -14.85
CA LEU A 256 -29.92 6.00 -13.47
C LEU A 256 -28.56 5.99 -12.78
N THR A 257 -28.23 7.05 -12.06
CA THR A 257 -27.10 7.08 -11.13
C THR A 257 -27.52 6.46 -9.80
N MET A 258 -26.70 5.55 -9.28
CA MET A 258 -27.02 4.76 -8.08
C MET A 258 -26.03 5.04 -6.95
N GLY A 259 -26.50 4.88 -5.74
CA GLY A 259 -25.73 4.77 -4.51
C GLY A 259 -26.11 3.51 -3.75
N CYS A 260 -25.24 3.07 -2.83
CA CYS A 260 -25.53 2.01 -1.88
C CYS A 260 -25.32 2.53 -0.47
N TYR A 261 -26.20 2.15 0.45
CA TYR A 261 -26.26 2.71 1.79
C TYR A 261 -26.51 1.58 2.80
N GLY A 262 -25.49 1.28 3.63
CA GLY A 262 -25.55 0.25 4.66
C GLY A 262 -25.40 0.84 6.06
N ILE A 263 -26.18 0.37 7.02
CA ILE A 263 -26.01 0.62 8.45
C ILE A 263 -26.04 -0.72 9.17
N GLY A 264 -25.05 -0.96 10.02
CA GLY A 264 -25.05 -2.07 10.97
C GLY A 264 -26.09 -1.82 12.08
N VAL A 265 -26.96 -2.80 12.36
CA VAL A 265 -28.04 -2.69 13.32
C VAL A 265 -27.74 -3.43 14.62
N SER A 266 -26.69 -4.23 14.64
CA SER A 266 -26.26 -5.07 15.78
C SER A 266 -25.01 -4.55 16.44
#